data_4fc94fdd6fbe3fb52dff27feab9b7bdd
#
_entry.id   4fc94fdd6fbe3fb52dff27feab9b7bdd
#
_cell.length_a   1.000
_cell.length_b   1.000
_cell.length_c   1.000
_cell.angle_alpha   90.00
_cell.angle_beta   90.00
_cell.angle_gamma   90.00
#
_symmetry.space_group_name_H-M   'P 1'
#
loop_
_entity.id
_entity.type
_entity.pdbx_description
1 polymer ?
#
loop_
_entity_poly.entity_id
_entity_poly.type
_entity_poly.pdbx_seq_one_letter_code
_entity_poly.pdbx_strand_id
1 'polypeptide(L)'
;MKRSDVCLYTAICSEVSSAEEIIGYAEKLSVGGVELMNFCRELKQPDMAEARRLGAMARERSLKIPCFSAAVDFLTKPDAVAILKQYAQICNQLEIPYLHHTIAKDFTVWDLSDREREDRFQRCLEAALDLCDYARSLGVRTLIEDQGFVFNGAENCLRLCGLSDEKIGIVADVGNCLFVDEQPEDFIRAAGKRICHAHLKDYLVTGEPHPQRKSYRTKGGKYLTDALIGEGSIDYAAVMEAFRRVNYQGMYALECPGIRTIEEANRILDRIISGKDVG
;
A
#
# COMPACT_ATOMS: atom_id res chain seq x y z
N MET A 1 -0.63 -17.63 -7.43
CA MET A 1 0.41 -16.85 -6.72
C MET A 1 1.43 -17.80 -6.11
N LYS A 2 2.70 -17.42 -6.05
CA LYS A 2 3.80 -18.19 -5.43
C LYS A 2 4.44 -17.31 -4.35
N ARG A 3 5.23 -17.88 -3.44
CA ARG A 3 5.98 -17.08 -2.45
C ARG A 3 6.90 -16.04 -3.10
N SER A 4 7.48 -16.37 -4.23
CA SER A 4 8.31 -15.43 -5.01
C SER A 4 7.55 -14.20 -5.55
N ASP A 5 6.23 -14.24 -5.57
CA ASP A 5 5.37 -13.13 -6.03
C ASP A 5 4.99 -12.20 -4.87
N VAL A 6 5.37 -12.54 -3.63
CA VAL A 6 5.05 -11.79 -2.41
C VAL A 6 6.26 -11.01 -1.93
N CYS A 7 6.05 -9.80 -1.44
CA CYS A 7 7.03 -9.04 -0.67
C CYS A 7 6.49 -8.73 0.73
N LEU A 8 7.38 -8.65 1.71
CA LEU A 8 7.01 -8.18 3.03
C LEU A 8 7.04 -6.66 3.07
N TYR A 9 5.96 -6.09 3.56
CA TYR A 9 5.87 -4.67 3.85
C TYR A 9 6.62 -4.36 5.14
N THR A 10 7.53 -3.39 5.14
CA THR A 10 8.40 -3.13 6.31
C THR A 10 7.69 -2.50 7.53
N ALA A 11 6.38 -2.30 7.46
CA ALA A 11 5.54 -1.97 8.61
C ALA A 11 4.59 -3.11 9.01
N ILE A 12 4.84 -4.32 8.53
CA ILE A 12 3.97 -5.48 8.76
C ILE A 12 3.82 -5.85 10.24
N CYS A 13 4.83 -5.60 11.04
CA CYS A 13 4.84 -5.93 12.46
C CYS A 13 5.02 -4.65 13.28
N SER A 14 4.01 -4.29 14.06
CA SER A 14 4.06 -3.10 14.92
C SER A 14 5.16 -3.17 16.00
N GLU A 15 5.65 -4.37 16.32
CA GLU A 15 6.73 -4.61 17.27
C GLU A 15 8.12 -4.54 16.62
N VAL A 16 8.18 -4.64 15.29
CA VAL A 16 9.41 -4.58 14.50
C VAL A 16 9.45 -3.26 13.73
N SER A 17 10.21 -2.32 14.21
CA SER A 17 10.38 -1.00 13.57
C SER A 17 11.63 -0.90 12.68
N SER A 18 12.33 -2.03 12.48
CA SER A 18 13.59 -2.11 11.74
C SER A 18 13.40 -2.76 10.38
N ALA A 19 13.76 -2.05 9.32
CA ALA A 19 13.78 -2.60 7.96
C ALA A 19 14.75 -3.78 7.83
N GLU A 20 15.86 -3.75 8.57
CA GLU A 20 16.86 -4.83 8.60
C GLU A 20 16.27 -6.15 9.10
N GLU A 21 15.47 -6.11 10.18
CA GLU A 21 14.80 -7.30 10.72
C GLU A 21 13.78 -7.86 9.74
N ILE A 22 12.99 -7.00 9.07
CA ILE A 22 12.03 -7.42 8.04
C ILE A 22 12.71 -8.06 6.83
N ILE A 23 13.87 -7.53 6.41
CA ILE A 23 14.68 -8.17 5.35
C ILE A 23 15.11 -9.58 5.79
N GLY A 24 15.53 -9.75 7.05
CA GLY A 24 15.85 -11.07 7.61
C GLY A 24 14.64 -12.02 7.66
N TYR A 25 13.45 -11.49 7.95
CA TYR A 25 12.21 -12.29 7.90
C TYR A 25 11.82 -12.68 6.48
N ALA A 26 11.96 -11.78 5.51
CA ALA A 26 11.68 -12.08 4.11
C ALA A 26 12.52 -13.26 3.58
N GLU A 27 13.80 -13.30 3.93
CA GLU A 27 14.70 -14.41 3.62
C GLU A 27 14.20 -15.72 4.26
N LYS A 28 13.93 -15.72 5.57
CA LYS A 28 13.45 -16.89 6.30
C LYS A 28 12.13 -17.45 5.76
N LEU A 29 11.22 -16.56 5.33
CA LEU A 29 9.93 -16.92 4.74
C LEU A 29 10.02 -17.31 3.27
N SER A 30 11.19 -17.16 2.64
CA SER A 30 11.42 -17.45 1.23
C SER A 30 10.48 -16.67 0.30
N VAL A 31 10.13 -15.44 0.65
CA VAL A 31 9.36 -14.53 -0.21
C VAL A 31 10.27 -13.85 -1.23
N GLY A 32 9.67 -13.26 -2.27
CA GLY A 32 10.42 -12.69 -3.39
C GLY A 32 11.02 -11.32 -3.15
N GLY A 33 10.60 -10.60 -2.09
CA GLY A 33 11.07 -9.25 -1.85
C GLY A 33 10.65 -8.62 -0.54
N VAL A 34 10.99 -7.34 -0.44
CA VAL A 34 10.56 -6.44 0.65
C VAL A 34 10.10 -5.12 0.04
N GLU A 35 9.11 -4.51 0.64
CA GLU A 35 8.73 -3.15 0.35
C GLU A 35 9.24 -2.26 1.47
N LEU A 36 10.12 -1.33 1.13
CA LEU A 36 10.66 -0.37 2.09
C LEU A 36 9.67 0.76 2.31
N MET A 37 9.66 1.30 3.54
CA MET A 37 8.81 2.45 3.85
C MET A 37 9.41 3.38 4.87
N ASN A 38 8.89 4.60 4.90
CA ASN A 38 9.36 5.67 5.80
C ASN A 38 8.84 5.55 7.24
N PHE A 39 8.15 4.48 7.63
CA PHE A 39 7.83 4.20 9.03
C PHE A 39 8.91 3.37 9.71
N CYS A 40 9.81 2.77 8.94
CA CYS A 40 10.97 2.11 9.51
C CYS A 40 11.89 3.11 10.19
N ARG A 41 12.51 2.69 11.28
CA ARG A 41 13.44 3.52 12.06
C ARG A 41 14.54 4.14 11.18
N GLU A 42 15.11 3.37 10.28
CA GLU A 42 16.23 3.74 9.42
C GLU A 42 15.85 4.74 8.33
N LEU A 43 14.60 4.70 7.87
CA LEU A 43 14.12 5.48 6.72
C LEU A 43 13.03 6.49 7.09
N LYS A 44 12.86 6.78 8.37
CA LYS A 44 11.86 7.74 8.87
C LYS A 44 12.05 9.16 8.29
N GLN A 45 13.28 9.49 7.96
CA GLN A 45 13.65 10.63 7.14
C GLN A 45 14.42 10.10 5.92
N PRO A 46 14.42 10.83 4.78
CA PRO A 46 15.22 10.43 3.63
C PRO A 46 16.70 10.35 4.00
N ASP A 47 17.24 9.14 4.06
CA ASP A 47 18.65 8.86 4.33
C ASP A 47 19.21 7.95 3.23
N MET A 48 20.03 8.54 2.37
CA MET A 48 20.62 7.85 1.22
C MET A 48 21.64 6.79 1.65
N ALA A 49 22.38 7.01 2.74
CA ALA A 49 23.38 6.04 3.22
C ALA A 49 22.70 4.79 3.77
N GLU A 50 21.69 4.97 4.62
CA GLU A 50 20.89 3.87 5.14
C GLU A 50 20.11 3.15 4.02
N ALA A 51 19.54 3.88 3.08
CA ALA A 51 18.86 3.28 1.93
C ALA A 51 19.81 2.37 1.12
N ARG A 52 21.03 2.82 0.84
CA ARG A 52 22.05 2.00 0.16
C ARG A 52 22.40 0.75 0.95
N ARG A 53 22.58 0.87 2.25
CA ARG A 53 22.88 -0.25 3.15
C ARG A 53 21.77 -1.31 3.10
N LEU A 54 20.53 -0.90 3.26
CA LEU A 54 19.36 -1.79 3.20
C LEU A 54 19.18 -2.41 1.81
N GLY A 55 19.39 -1.62 0.75
CA GLY A 55 19.34 -2.12 -0.63
C GLY A 55 20.43 -3.16 -0.91
N ALA A 56 21.64 -2.99 -0.36
CA ALA A 56 22.69 -4.00 -0.45
C ALA A 56 22.31 -5.28 0.29
N MET A 57 21.79 -5.15 1.52
CA MET A 57 21.31 -6.30 2.30
C MET A 57 20.23 -7.11 1.58
N ALA A 58 19.27 -6.44 0.94
CA ALA A 58 18.21 -7.11 0.19
C ALA A 58 18.80 -7.86 -1.03
N ARG A 59 19.71 -7.21 -1.78
CA ARG A 59 20.38 -7.84 -2.95
C ARG A 59 21.21 -9.06 -2.56
N GLU A 60 21.98 -9.00 -1.48
CA GLU A 60 22.78 -10.13 -0.96
C GLU A 60 21.92 -11.35 -0.65
N ARG A 61 20.63 -11.13 -0.31
CA ARG A 61 19.63 -12.18 -0.05
C ARG A 61 18.75 -12.49 -1.24
N SER A 62 19.08 -11.96 -2.43
CA SER A 62 18.29 -12.12 -3.66
C SER A 62 16.84 -11.64 -3.52
N LEU A 63 16.58 -10.69 -2.63
CA LEU A 63 15.27 -10.06 -2.46
C LEU A 63 15.12 -8.84 -3.37
N LYS A 64 13.97 -8.73 -4.02
CA LYS A 64 13.60 -7.54 -4.80
C LYS A 64 13.06 -6.44 -3.88
N ILE A 65 13.20 -5.19 -4.29
CA ILE A 65 12.49 -4.05 -3.69
C ILE A 65 11.59 -3.48 -4.79
N PRO A 66 10.32 -3.97 -4.89
CA PRO A 66 9.45 -3.58 -6.00
C PRO A 66 8.92 -2.15 -5.85
N CYS A 67 8.79 -1.66 -4.62
CA CYS A 67 8.19 -0.39 -4.30
C CYS A 67 8.84 0.21 -3.04
N PHE A 68 8.88 1.54 -2.97
CA PHE A 68 9.14 2.29 -1.75
C PHE A 68 7.88 3.04 -1.36
N SER A 69 7.39 2.86 -0.13
CA SER A 69 6.21 3.55 0.38
C SER A 69 6.57 4.71 1.29
N ALA A 70 6.14 5.91 0.94
CA ALA A 70 6.38 7.13 1.69
C ALA A 70 5.07 7.79 2.11
N ALA A 71 4.67 7.58 3.35
CA ALA A 71 3.45 8.14 3.91
C ALA A 71 3.65 9.61 4.32
N VAL A 72 3.51 10.53 3.37
CA VAL A 72 3.62 11.97 3.57
C VAL A 72 2.36 12.65 3.02
N ASP A 73 1.60 13.29 3.90
CA ASP A 73 0.30 13.88 3.61
C ASP A 73 0.45 15.29 3.01
N PHE A 74 -0.07 15.50 1.80
CA PHE A 74 -0.03 16.78 1.10
C PHE A 74 -0.87 17.89 1.73
N LEU A 75 -1.90 17.53 2.48
CA LEU A 75 -2.79 18.52 3.09
C LEU A 75 -2.25 19.08 4.40
N THR A 76 -1.47 18.29 5.12
CA THR A 76 -1.00 18.62 6.46
C THR A 76 0.48 18.97 6.55
N LYS A 77 1.28 18.61 5.52
CA LYS A 77 2.73 18.90 5.47
C LYS A 77 3.07 19.85 4.31
N PRO A 78 3.45 21.09 4.59
CA PRO A 78 3.80 22.07 3.54
C PRO A 78 5.01 21.67 2.69
N ASP A 79 5.94 20.89 3.25
CA ASP A 79 7.16 20.40 2.61
C ASP A 79 7.03 18.97 2.04
N ALA A 80 5.80 18.43 1.98
CA ALA A 80 5.56 17.05 1.57
C ALA A 80 6.20 16.70 0.22
N VAL A 81 6.03 17.54 -0.80
CA VAL A 81 6.59 17.32 -2.14
C VAL A 81 8.12 17.33 -2.10
N ALA A 82 8.73 18.23 -1.33
CA ALA A 82 10.19 18.29 -1.21
C ALA A 82 10.77 17.03 -0.53
N ILE A 83 10.09 16.52 0.49
CA ILE A 83 10.45 15.27 1.17
C ILE A 83 10.30 14.08 0.20
N LEU A 84 9.18 14.00 -0.53
CA LEU A 84 8.92 12.90 -1.46
C LEU A 84 9.89 12.91 -2.65
N LYS A 85 10.34 14.07 -3.11
CA LYS A 85 11.39 14.18 -4.12
C LYS A 85 12.71 13.57 -3.65
N GLN A 86 13.04 13.64 -2.35
CA GLN A 86 14.22 12.96 -1.80
C GLN A 86 14.03 11.43 -1.77
N TYR A 87 12.82 10.92 -1.46
CA TYR A 87 12.54 9.49 -1.59
C TYR A 87 12.57 9.02 -3.05
N ALA A 88 12.15 9.86 -4.01
CA ALA A 88 12.30 9.54 -5.42
C ALA A 88 13.78 9.41 -5.85
N GLN A 89 14.69 10.22 -5.27
CA GLN A 89 16.14 10.05 -5.46
C GLN A 89 16.65 8.73 -4.89
N ILE A 90 16.15 8.33 -3.72
CA ILE A 90 16.45 7.00 -3.13
C ILE A 90 15.98 5.89 -4.06
N CYS A 91 14.73 5.97 -4.57
CA CYS A 91 14.23 4.98 -5.52
C CYS A 91 15.12 4.86 -6.76
N ASN A 92 15.49 5.98 -7.38
CA ASN A 92 16.41 5.99 -8.52
C ASN A 92 17.76 5.34 -8.19
N GLN A 93 18.37 5.71 -7.05
CA GLN A 93 19.67 5.20 -6.62
C GLN A 93 19.66 3.68 -6.35
N LEU A 94 18.53 3.14 -5.89
CA LEU A 94 18.35 1.72 -5.58
C LEU A 94 17.70 0.94 -6.73
N GLU A 95 17.44 1.59 -7.86
CA GLU A 95 16.73 1.01 -9.02
C GLU A 95 15.34 0.48 -8.66
N ILE A 96 14.68 1.13 -7.68
CA ILE A 96 13.30 0.84 -7.29
C ILE A 96 12.36 1.50 -8.31
N PRO A 97 11.51 0.74 -9.02
CA PRO A 97 10.72 1.28 -10.12
C PRO A 97 9.57 2.17 -9.66
N TYR A 98 9.08 1.99 -8.43
CA TYR A 98 7.88 2.63 -7.93
C TYR A 98 8.11 3.38 -6.62
N LEU A 99 7.59 4.61 -6.55
CA LEU A 99 7.41 5.37 -5.33
C LEU A 99 5.91 5.48 -5.04
N HIS A 100 5.42 4.69 -4.10
CA HIS A 100 4.08 4.85 -3.55
C HIS A 100 4.09 5.99 -2.53
N HIS A 101 3.09 6.86 -2.59
CA HIS A 101 2.95 7.95 -1.63
C HIS A 101 1.49 8.14 -1.21
N THR A 102 1.30 8.44 0.06
CA THR A 102 0.00 8.81 0.60
C THR A 102 -0.31 10.25 0.18
N ILE A 103 -1.51 10.49 -0.32
CA ILE A 103 -1.94 11.82 -0.76
C ILE A 103 -2.62 12.58 0.38
N ALA A 104 -3.56 11.94 1.07
CA ALA A 104 -4.26 12.49 2.23
C ALA A 104 -4.68 11.35 3.17
N LYS A 105 -4.28 11.47 4.46
CA LYS A 105 -4.52 10.43 5.49
C LYS A 105 -5.83 10.57 6.25
N ASP A 106 -6.75 11.36 5.77
CA ASP A 106 -7.93 11.73 6.52
C ASP A 106 -8.96 10.58 6.55
N PHE A 107 -8.82 9.66 7.51
CA PHE A 107 -9.68 8.48 7.68
C PHE A 107 -10.95 8.73 8.48
N THR A 108 -11.21 9.96 8.93
CA THR A 108 -12.27 10.23 9.91
C THR A 108 -13.24 11.30 9.49
N VAL A 109 -13.03 11.96 8.35
CA VAL A 109 -13.82 13.13 7.94
C VAL A 109 -14.79 12.77 6.81
N TRP A 110 -15.88 12.06 7.17
CA TRP A 110 -16.97 11.74 6.23
C TRP A 110 -17.86 12.95 5.90
N ASP A 111 -17.86 13.96 6.75
CA ASP A 111 -18.83 15.07 6.69
C ASP A 111 -18.34 16.28 5.86
N LEU A 112 -17.38 16.06 4.95
CA LEU A 112 -16.97 17.12 4.03
C LEU A 112 -18.07 17.39 2.99
N SER A 113 -18.36 18.67 2.73
CA SER A 113 -19.13 19.07 1.57
C SER A 113 -18.42 18.72 0.26
N ASP A 114 -19.17 18.62 -0.82
CA ASP A 114 -18.59 18.32 -2.16
C ASP A 114 -17.56 19.36 -2.57
N ARG A 115 -17.79 20.63 -2.21
CA ARG A 115 -16.84 21.72 -2.45
C ARG A 115 -15.52 21.50 -1.71
N GLU A 116 -15.58 21.17 -0.42
CA GLU A 116 -14.37 20.91 0.37
C GLU A 116 -13.60 19.70 -0.13
N ARG A 117 -14.31 18.65 -0.58
CA ARG A 117 -13.68 17.47 -1.22
C ARG A 117 -12.95 17.88 -2.49
N GLU A 118 -13.61 18.67 -3.36
CA GLU A 118 -13.03 19.12 -4.62
C GLU A 118 -11.82 20.05 -4.38
N ASP A 119 -11.91 21.00 -3.45
CA ASP A 119 -10.80 21.87 -3.09
C ASP A 119 -9.58 21.09 -2.58
N ARG A 120 -9.81 20.06 -1.76
CA ARG A 120 -8.75 19.14 -1.30
C ARG A 120 -8.19 18.30 -2.44
N PHE A 121 -9.04 17.78 -3.32
CA PHE A 121 -8.64 17.02 -4.49
C PHE A 121 -7.71 17.84 -5.38
N GLN A 122 -8.07 19.08 -5.71
CA GLN A 122 -7.28 19.96 -6.58
C GLN A 122 -5.90 20.27 -5.98
N ARG A 123 -5.85 20.59 -4.69
CA ARG A 123 -4.58 20.84 -3.99
C ARG A 123 -3.66 19.62 -4.02
N CYS A 124 -4.21 18.43 -3.80
CA CYS A 124 -3.44 17.20 -3.86
C CYS A 124 -3.03 16.84 -5.28
N LEU A 125 -3.88 17.10 -6.26
CA LEU A 125 -3.58 16.87 -7.68
C LEU A 125 -2.35 17.69 -8.12
N GLU A 126 -2.30 19.00 -7.82
CA GLU A 126 -1.16 19.85 -8.14
C GLU A 126 0.15 19.32 -7.54
N ALA A 127 0.12 18.94 -6.26
CA ALA A 127 1.28 18.36 -5.58
C ALA A 127 1.70 16.99 -6.17
N ALA A 128 0.72 16.14 -6.50
CA ALA A 128 0.97 14.84 -7.09
C ALA A 128 1.57 14.96 -8.50
N LEU A 129 1.13 15.91 -9.30
CA LEU A 129 1.67 16.17 -10.65
C LEU A 129 3.11 16.69 -10.58
N ASP A 130 3.42 17.65 -9.69
CA ASP A 130 4.80 18.13 -9.49
C ASP A 130 5.75 17.00 -9.06
N LEU A 131 5.31 16.16 -8.11
CA LEU A 131 6.09 14.99 -7.71
C LEU A 131 6.26 13.99 -8.86
N CYS A 132 5.18 13.73 -9.61
CA CYS A 132 5.18 12.78 -10.71
C CYS A 132 6.18 13.19 -11.81
N ASP A 133 6.16 14.44 -12.23
CA ASP A 133 7.08 14.94 -13.27
C ASP A 133 8.53 14.86 -12.81
N TYR A 134 8.81 15.19 -11.55
CA TYR A 134 10.15 15.03 -10.98
C TYR A 134 10.60 13.58 -10.92
N ALA A 135 9.78 12.69 -10.36
CA ALA A 135 10.13 11.28 -10.21
C ALA A 135 10.36 10.61 -11.58
N ARG A 136 9.54 10.96 -12.58
CA ARG A 136 9.71 10.48 -13.96
C ARG A 136 11.04 10.91 -14.59
N SER A 137 11.53 12.11 -14.29
CA SER A 137 12.85 12.56 -14.76
C SER A 137 13.99 11.70 -14.22
N LEU A 138 13.73 10.97 -13.12
CA LEU A 138 14.63 10.00 -12.49
C LEU A 138 14.37 8.54 -12.92
N GLY A 139 13.40 8.30 -13.82
CA GLY A 139 13.00 6.93 -14.20
C GLY A 139 12.12 6.21 -13.17
N VAL A 140 11.58 6.93 -12.17
CA VAL A 140 10.71 6.40 -11.12
C VAL A 140 9.26 6.75 -11.44
N ARG A 141 8.35 5.77 -11.34
CA ARG A 141 6.90 6.01 -11.46
C ARG A 141 6.30 6.20 -10.08
N THR A 142 5.51 7.27 -9.92
CA THR A 142 4.74 7.47 -8.69
C THR A 142 3.45 6.64 -8.71
N LEU A 143 3.08 6.13 -7.54
CA LEU A 143 1.84 5.40 -7.32
C LEU A 143 1.03 6.05 -6.21
N ILE A 144 -0.29 6.04 -6.38
CA ILE A 144 -1.25 6.37 -5.34
C ILE A 144 -1.97 5.11 -4.88
N GLU A 145 -2.45 5.12 -3.66
CA GLU A 145 -3.26 4.08 -3.07
C GLU A 145 -4.71 4.54 -2.92
N ASP A 146 -5.64 3.62 -2.94
CA ASP A 146 -7.05 3.84 -2.57
C ASP A 146 -7.17 4.08 -1.06
N GLN A 147 -6.75 5.26 -0.60
CA GLN A 147 -6.65 5.60 0.82
C GLN A 147 -7.31 6.94 1.16
N GLY A 148 -7.88 7.02 2.36
CA GLY A 148 -8.55 8.23 2.88
C GLY A 148 -9.92 8.46 2.23
N PHE A 149 -10.48 9.68 2.38
CA PHE A 149 -11.84 10.00 1.91
C PHE A 149 -11.89 10.75 0.59
N VAL A 150 -10.80 11.42 0.24
CA VAL A 150 -10.73 12.23 -0.97
C VAL A 150 -10.37 11.38 -2.17
N PHE A 151 -9.50 10.38 -1.97
CA PHE A 151 -8.91 9.58 -3.04
C PHE A 151 -9.29 8.10 -2.99
N ASN A 152 -10.00 7.65 -1.97
CA ASN A 152 -10.43 6.26 -1.88
C ASN A 152 -11.53 5.95 -2.90
N GLY A 153 -11.56 4.69 -3.31
CA GLY A 153 -12.48 4.16 -4.32
C GLY A 153 -11.96 4.31 -5.76
N ALA A 154 -12.43 3.43 -6.62
CA ALA A 154 -11.98 3.35 -8.01
C ALA A 154 -12.19 4.65 -8.77
N GLU A 155 -13.34 5.32 -8.59
CA GLU A 155 -13.68 6.57 -9.27
C GLU A 155 -12.62 7.65 -9.05
N ASN A 156 -12.23 7.90 -7.79
CA ASN A 156 -11.26 8.96 -7.46
C ASN A 156 -9.85 8.61 -7.91
N CYS A 157 -9.43 7.35 -7.74
CA CYS A 157 -8.12 6.89 -8.23
C CYS A 157 -8.01 7.01 -9.75
N LEU A 158 -9.05 6.58 -10.48
CA LEU A 158 -9.08 6.65 -11.94
C LEU A 158 -9.13 8.10 -12.43
N ARG A 159 -9.87 8.97 -11.75
CA ARG A 159 -9.90 10.41 -12.05
C ARG A 159 -8.49 11.01 -11.96
N LEU A 160 -7.75 10.72 -10.90
CA LEU A 160 -6.38 11.23 -10.73
C LEU A 160 -5.44 10.66 -11.79
N CYS A 161 -5.52 9.36 -12.09
CA CYS A 161 -4.74 8.75 -13.17
C CYS A 161 -5.02 9.44 -14.52
N GLY A 162 -6.28 9.66 -14.86
CA GLY A 162 -6.67 10.35 -16.11
C GLY A 162 -6.13 11.78 -16.18
N LEU A 163 -6.24 12.55 -15.08
CA LEU A 163 -5.71 13.92 -15.00
C LEU A 163 -4.19 13.99 -15.05
N SER A 164 -3.49 12.90 -14.77
CA SER A 164 -2.03 12.79 -14.91
C SER A 164 -1.58 12.24 -16.28
N ASP A 165 -2.46 12.13 -17.27
CA ASP A 165 -2.19 11.45 -18.55
C ASP A 165 -1.68 10.00 -18.34
N GLU A 166 -2.26 9.27 -17.40
CA GLU A 166 -1.88 7.88 -17.04
C GLU A 166 -0.42 7.73 -16.53
N LYS A 167 0.22 8.83 -16.14
CA LYS A 167 1.60 8.82 -15.65
C LYS A 167 1.69 8.27 -14.23
N ILE A 168 0.72 8.59 -13.38
CA ILE A 168 0.58 8.05 -12.02
C ILE A 168 -0.09 6.68 -12.11
N GLY A 169 0.44 5.70 -11.40
CA GLY A 169 -0.14 4.36 -11.29
C GLY A 169 -0.89 4.16 -9.97
N ILE A 170 -1.44 2.96 -9.78
CA ILE A 170 -2.23 2.60 -8.60
C ILE A 170 -1.54 1.47 -7.82
N VAL A 171 -1.47 1.64 -6.50
CA VAL A 171 -1.37 0.54 -5.55
C VAL A 171 -2.79 0.10 -5.22
N ALA A 172 -3.16 -1.12 -5.52
CA ALA A 172 -4.46 -1.66 -5.11
C ALA A 172 -4.33 -2.26 -3.71
N ASP A 173 -4.87 -1.57 -2.72
CA ASP A 173 -5.00 -2.10 -1.37
C ASP A 173 -6.37 -2.75 -1.19
N VAL A 174 -6.38 -4.07 -1.07
CA VAL A 174 -7.63 -4.84 -1.02
C VAL A 174 -8.47 -4.59 0.23
N GLY A 175 -7.92 -3.95 1.25
CA GLY A 175 -8.65 -3.60 2.47
C GLY A 175 -9.14 -2.16 2.49
N ASN A 176 -8.42 -1.23 1.86
CA ASN A 176 -8.75 0.19 1.94
C ASN A 176 -10.06 0.55 1.21
N CYS A 177 -10.38 -0.11 0.11
CA CYS A 177 -11.64 0.09 -0.61
C CYS A 177 -12.88 -0.17 0.27
N LEU A 178 -12.78 -1.02 1.30
CA LEU A 178 -13.85 -1.28 2.24
C LEU A 178 -14.26 -0.03 3.05
N PHE A 179 -13.37 0.95 3.22
CA PHE A 179 -13.72 2.22 3.90
C PHE A 179 -14.78 3.02 3.16
N VAL A 180 -14.88 2.86 1.85
CA VAL A 180 -15.92 3.48 1.00
C VAL A 180 -17.00 2.50 0.59
N ASP A 181 -17.05 1.33 1.24
CA ASP A 181 -17.99 0.22 0.98
C ASP A 181 -17.88 -0.35 -0.45
N GLU A 182 -16.74 -0.20 -1.11
CA GLU A 182 -16.44 -0.83 -2.40
C GLU A 182 -15.85 -2.23 -2.18
N GLN A 183 -16.20 -3.19 -3.04
CA GLN A 183 -15.63 -4.53 -2.96
C GLN A 183 -14.25 -4.56 -3.62
N PRO A 184 -13.26 -5.25 -3.04
CA PRO A 184 -11.90 -5.30 -3.59
C PRO A 184 -11.84 -5.76 -5.05
N GLU A 185 -12.61 -6.77 -5.41
CA GLU A 185 -12.66 -7.30 -6.77
C GLU A 185 -13.27 -6.32 -7.78
N ASP A 186 -14.18 -5.44 -7.34
CA ASP A 186 -14.75 -4.38 -8.19
C ASP A 186 -13.73 -3.28 -8.43
N PHE A 187 -13.02 -2.85 -7.36
CA PHE A 187 -11.91 -1.92 -7.45
C PHE A 187 -10.81 -2.43 -8.42
N ILE A 188 -10.35 -3.66 -8.23
CA ILE A 188 -9.32 -4.29 -9.08
C ILE A 188 -9.76 -4.32 -10.54
N ARG A 189 -11.02 -4.69 -10.79
CA ARG A 189 -11.60 -4.75 -12.14
C ARG A 189 -11.64 -3.38 -12.81
N ALA A 190 -12.04 -2.34 -12.05
CA ALA A 190 -12.10 -0.97 -12.54
C ALA A 190 -10.72 -0.37 -12.79
N ALA A 191 -9.78 -0.55 -11.86
CA ALA A 191 -8.42 -0.04 -11.96
C ALA A 191 -7.62 -0.73 -13.09
N GLY A 192 -7.81 -2.04 -13.27
CA GLY A 192 -7.28 -2.81 -14.39
C GLY A 192 -5.75 -2.67 -14.56
N LYS A 193 -5.31 -2.35 -15.77
CA LYS A 193 -3.88 -2.19 -16.11
C LYS A 193 -3.15 -1.04 -15.41
N ARG A 194 -3.87 -0.17 -14.69
CA ARG A 194 -3.28 0.93 -13.92
C ARG A 194 -2.68 0.45 -12.61
N ILE A 195 -3.05 -0.77 -12.17
CA ILE A 195 -2.48 -1.40 -10.98
C ILE A 195 -1.03 -1.77 -11.28
N CYS A 196 -0.11 -1.14 -10.57
CA CYS A 196 1.32 -1.39 -10.68
C CYS A 196 1.86 -2.19 -9.48
N HIS A 197 1.20 -2.08 -8.33
CA HIS A 197 1.52 -2.76 -7.09
C HIS A 197 0.25 -3.11 -6.33
N ALA A 198 0.33 -4.04 -5.38
CA ALA A 198 -0.83 -4.46 -4.60
C ALA A 198 -0.46 -4.67 -3.13
N HIS A 199 -1.33 -4.19 -2.22
CA HIS A 199 -1.25 -4.44 -0.79
C HIS A 199 -2.35 -5.43 -0.38
N LEU A 200 -1.95 -6.44 0.39
CA LEU A 200 -2.86 -7.44 0.93
C LEU A 200 -3.04 -7.19 2.43
N LYS A 201 -4.25 -6.90 2.85
CA LYS A 201 -4.68 -6.77 4.24
C LYS A 201 -6.12 -7.25 4.40
N ASP A 202 -6.59 -7.41 5.61
CA ASP A 202 -7.95 -7.86 5.87
C ASP A 202 -8.59 -7.14 7.04
N TYR A 203 -9.91 -7.07 7.01
CA TYR A 203 -10.74 -6.47 8.04
C TYR A 203 -11.97 -7.35 8.32
N LEU A 204 -12.36 -7.41 9.58
CA LEU A 204 -13.72 -7.82 9.94
C LEU A 204 -14.67 -6.66 9.68
N VAL A 205 -15.70 -6.88 8.88
CA VAL A 205 -16.78 -5.92 8.60
C VAL A 205 -17.98 -6.25 9.47
N THR A 206 -18.38 -5.30 10.32
CA THR A 206 -19.48 -5.50 11.28
C THR A 206 -20.46 -4.32 11.29
N GLY A 207 -21.68 -4.52 11.81
CA GLY A 207 -22.68 -3.45 11.99
C GLY A 207 -22.38 -2.55 13.19
N GLU A 208 -21.60 -3.06 14.16
CA GLU A 208 -21.26 -2.37 15.41
C GLU A 208 -19.74 -2.41 15.61
N PRO A 209 -19.17 -1.43 16.36
CA PRO A 209 -17.75 -1.41 16.65
C PRO A 209 -17.34 -2.60 17.53
N HIS A 210 -16.12 -3.10 17.33
CA HIS A 210 -15.60 -4.19 18.15
C HIS A 210 -15.44 -3.74 19.61
N PRO A 211 -15.89 -4.52 20.62
CA PRO A 211 -15.94 -4.07 22.01
C PRO A 211 -14.56 -3.83 22.65
N GLN A 212 -13.48 -4.41 22.10
CA GLN A 212 -12.15 -4.38 22.72
C GLN A 212 -11.02 -3.96 21.76
N ARG A 213 -11.31 -3.84 20.46
CA ARG A 213 -10.32 -3.44 19.45
C ARG A 213 -10.76 -2.16 18.75
N LYS A 214 -9.79 -1.40 18.27
CA LYS A 214 -10.06 -0.22 17.46
C LYS A 214 -10.87 -0.63 16.22
N SER A 215 -11.93 0.10 15.96
CA SER A 215 -12.75 -0.04 14.76
C SER A 215 -12.82 1.29 14.03
N TYR A 216 -12.89 1.23 12.73
CA TYR A 216 -13.00 2.40 11.85
C TYR A 216 -14.38 2.38 11.21
N ARG A 217 -15.07 3.51 11.21
CA ARG A 217 -16.39 3.62 10.59
C ARG A 217 -16.23 3.81 9.08
N THR A 218 -16.95 3.01 8.27
CA THR A 218 -17.01 3.16 6.83
C THR A 218 -17.93 4.32 6.42
N LYS A 219 -17.88 4.69 5.15
CA LYS A 219 -18.76 5.71 4.55
C LYS A 219 -20.24 5.34 4.73
N GLY A 220 -20.60 4.07 4.56
CA GLY A 220 -21.96 3.55 4.73
C GLY A 220 -22.36 3.24 6.18
N GLY A 221 -21.48 3.49 7.15
CA GLY A 221 -21.79 3.35 8.59
C GLY A 221 -21.50 1.98 9.18
N LYS A 222 -20.90 1.06 8.46
CA LYS A 222 -20.33 -0.19 8.99
C LYS A 222 -19.04 0.08 9.75
N TYR A 223 -18.49 -0.94 10.37
CA TYR A 223 -17.22 -0.86 11.10
C TYR A 223 -16.23 -1.88 10.59
N LEU A 224 -14.99 -1.43 10.42
CA LEU A 224 -13.83 -2.25 10.04
C LEU A 224 -12.94 -2.43 11.26
N THR A 225 -12.58 -3.66 11.57
CA THR A 225 -11.61 -4.00 12.62
C THR A 225 -10.51 -4.82 11.99
N ASP A 226 -9.24 -4.43 12.21
CA ASP A 226 -8.08 -5.13 11.66
C ASP A 226 -8.19 -6.65 11.91
N ALA A 227 -7.91 -7.45 10.87
CA ALA A 227 -7.88 -8.90 10.94
C ALA A 227 -6.62 -9.44 10.29
N LEU A 228 -6.21 -10.64 10.68
CA LEU A 228 -5.20 -11.37 9.91
C LEU A 228 -5.79 -11.76 8.55
N ILE A 229 -4.97 -11.72 7.52
CA ILE A 229 -5.40 -12.05 6.16
C ILE A 229 -6.02 -13.46 6.11
N GLY A 230 -7.24 -13.54 5.59
CA GLY A 230 -8.05 -14.74 5.54
C GLY A 230 -8.80 -15.07 6.85
N GLU A 231 -8.77 -14.18 7.85
CA GLU A 231 -9.59 -14.23 9.07
C GLU A 231 -10.61 -13.10 9.13
N GLY A 232 -10.58 -12.22 8.13
CA GLY A 232 -11.49 -11.11 7.97
C GLY A 232 -12.68 -11.43 7.08
N SER A 233 -13.19 -10.40 6.42
CA SER A 233 -14.39 -10.46 5.58
C SER A 233 -14.08 -10.47 4.09
N ILE A 234 -12.81 -10.37 3.69
CA ILE A 234 -12.40 -10.32 2.27
C ILE A 234 -12.38 -11.74 1.68
N ASP A 235 -13.10 -11.92 0.57
CA ASP A 235 -13.00 -13.15 -0.22
C ASP A 235 -11.71 -13.15 -1.06
N TYR A 236 -10.65 -13.71 -0.49
CA TYR A 236 -9.35 -13.78 -1.15
C TYR A 236 -9.35 -14.62 -2.43
N ALA A 237 -10.27 -15.57 -2.59
CA ALA A 237 -10.41 -16.33 -3.83
C ALA A 237 -10.93 -15.41 -4.96
N ALA A 238 -11.95 -14.60 -4.68
CA ALA A 238 -12.48 -13.62 -5.62
C ALA A 238 -11.44 -12.52 -5.96
N VAL A 239 -10.70 -12.03 -4.95
CA VAL A 239 -9.63 -11.04 -5.11
C VAL A 239 -8.53 -11.55 -6.03
N MET A 240 -8.00 -12.77 -5.80
CA MET A 240 -6.94 -13.34 -6.62
C MET A 240 -7.42 -13.61 -8.06
N GLU A 241 -8.68 -14.04 -8.23
CA GLU A 241 -9.28 -14.21 -9.55
C GLU A 241 -9.43 -12.85 -10.27
N ALA A 242 -9.79 -11.76 -9.56
CA ALA A 242 -9.85 -10.43 -10.13
C ALA A 242 -8.48 -9.95 -10.64
N PHE A 243 -7.41 -10.11 -9.83
CA PHE A 243 -6.04 -9.82 -10.27
C PHE A 243 -5.63 -10.64 -11.49
N ARG A 244 -5.98 -11.93 -11.53
CA ARG A 244 -5.71 -12.80 -12.69
C ARG A 244 -6.41 -12.29 -13.95
N ARG A 245 -7.68 -11.87 -13.83
CA ARG A 245 -8.48 -11.37 -14.98
C ARG A 245 -7.93 -10.08 -15.57
N VAL A 246 -7.39 -9.18 -14.75
CA VAL A 246 -6.74 -7.95 -15.23
C VAL A 246 -5.28 -8.18 -15.65
N ASN A 247 -4.81 -9.43 -15.64
CA ASN A 247 -3.44 -9.83 -16.00
C ASN A 247 -2.38 -9.11 -15.17
N TYR A 248 -2.61 -8.95 -13.86
CA TYR A 248 -1.64 -8.34 -12.96
C TYR A 248 -0.38 -9.20 -12.86
N GLN A 249 0.79 -8.56 -13.00
CA GLN A 249 2.10 -9.22 -13.02
C GLN A 249 3.06 -8.67 -11.95
N GLY A 250 2.58 -7.75 -11.11
CA GLY A 250 3.37 -7.16 -10.03
C GLY A 250 3.51 -8.09 -8.82
N MET A 251 4.22 -7.60 -7.80
CA MET A 251 4.32 -8.29 -6.52
C MET A 251 3.16 -7.88 -5.59
N TYR A 252 2.86 -8.75 -4.66
CA TYR A 252 1.85 -8.54 -3.61
C TYR A 252 2.56 -8.24 -2.29
N ALA A 253 2.39 -7.04 -1.76
CA ALA A 253 2.93 -6.68 -0.45
C ALA A 253 2.01 -7.18 0.66
N LEU A 254 2.58 -7.92 1.60
CA LEU A 254 1.85 -8.39 2.77
C LEU A 254 1.82 -7.26 3.82
N GLU A 255 0.74 -6.49 3.82
CA GLU A 255 0.46 -5.44 4.80
C GLU A 255 -0.59 -5.94 5.80
N CYS A 256 -0.16 -6.67 6.80
CA CYS A 256 -1.07 -7.29 7.76
C CYS A 256 -0.76 -6.79 9.18
N PRO A 257 -1.48 -5.79 9.68
CA PRO A 257 -1.33 -5.33 11.05
C PRO A 257 -1.57 -6.47 12.03
N GLY A 258 -0.70 -6.60 13.03
CA GLY A 258 -0.87 -7.60 14.09
C GLY A 258 -0.15 -8.92 13.87
N ILE A 259 0.57 -9.12 12.79
CA ILE A 259 1.53 -10.24 12.71
C ILE A 259 2.59 -10.03 13.80
N ARG A 260 2.69 -11.00 14.70
CA ARG A 260 3.62 -10.94 15.83
C ARG A 260 4.81 -11.89 15.67
N THR A 261 4.62 -12.96 14.91
CA THR A 261 5.63 -13.99 14.74
C THR A 261 5.84 -14.37 13.29
N ILE A 262 7.00 -14.96 13.02
CA ILE A 262 7.33 -15.52 11.70
C ILE A 262 6.39 -16.68 11.35
N GLU A 263 5.95 -17.44 12.34
CA GLU A 263 5.03 -18.56 12.18
C GLU A 263 3.64 -18.08 11.75
N GLU A 264 3.19 -16.94 12.26
CA GLU A 264 1.94 -16.30 11.80
C GLU A 264 2.05 -15.83 10.36
N ALA A 265 3.13 -15.12 10.01
CA ALA A 265 3.39 -14.71 8.64
C ALA A 265 3.46 -15.91 7.68
N ASN A 266 4.09 -17.00 8.12
CA ASN A 266 4.17 -18.23 7.33
C ASN A 266 2.80 -18.87 7.09
N ARG A 267 1.96 -18.95 8.12
CA ARG A 267 0.58 -19.48 8.01
C ARG A 267 -0.27 -18.62 7.06
N ILE A 268 -0.17 -17.30 7.16
CA ILE A 268 -0.87 -16.37 6.26
C ILE A 268 -0.44 -16.61 4.81
N LEU A 269 0.87 -16.70 4.55
CA LEU A 269 1.39 -16.98 3.22
C LEU A 269 0.88 -18.31 2.65
N ASP A 270 0.88 -19.36 3.45
CA ASP A 270 0.39 -20.68 3.03
C ASP A 270 -1.11 -20.63 2.72
N ARG A 271 -1.90 -19.92 3.51
CA ARG A 271 -3.34 -19.71 3.29
C ARG A 271 -3.60 -19.00 1.95
N ILE A 272 -2.98 -17.85 1.72
CA ILE A 272 -3.16 -17.06 0.50
C ILE A 272 -2.71 -17.83 -0.75
N ILE A 273 -1.60 -18.56 -0.65
CA ILE A 273 -1.03 -19.29 -1.79
C ILE A 273 -1.82 -20.56 -2.11
N SER A 274 -2.30 -21.28 -1.11
CA SER A 274 -3.05 -22.52 -1.32
C SER A 274 -4.48 -22.30 -1.80
N GLY A 275 -5.04 -21.09 -1.59
CA GLY A 275 -6.44 -20.80 -1.87
C GLY A 275 -7.42 -21.63 -1.04
N LYS A 276 -6.94 -22.21 0.06
CA LYS A 276 -7.76 -23.03 0.97
C LYS A 276 -8.17 -22.17 2.16
N ASP A 277 -9.46 -22.04 2.36
CA ASP A 277 -10.01 -21.71 3.67
C ASP A 277 -9.56 -22.81 4.63
N VAL A 278 -8.68 -22.46 5.55
CA VAL A 278 -8.35 -23.34 6.65
C VAL A 278 -9.40 -23.05 7.70
N GLY A 279 -10.49 -23.83 7.66
CA GLY A 279 -11.55 -23.83 8.65
C GLY A 279 -11.03 -24.15 10.06
#